data_5a705176ae651d4c4772d1d418cd1ff4
#
_entry.id   5a705176ae651d4c4772d1d418cd1ff4
#
_cell.length_a   1.000
_cell.length_b   1.000
_cell.length_c   1.000
_cell.angle_alpha   90.00
_cell.angle_beta   90.00
_cell.angle_gamma   90.00
#
_symmetry.space_group_name_H-M   'P 1'
#
loop_
_entity.id
_entity.type
_entity.pdbx_description
1 polymer ?
#
loop_
_entity_poly.entity_id
_entity_poly.type
_entity_poly.pdbx_seq_one_letter_code
_entity_poly.pdbx_strand_id
1 'polypeptide(L)'
;SGEKTFCTVETPKVYQIFTTDNMLWTGGNGTGLSYCLKYADDSTDENPVVLAKGVDENGKEFEQRIYINDVNPSNATVVEMRALEAHYKVEKQGGFTSLPLEAGNMGLNDRRDFISMFKKSIEDLNKLGRFDLSLLWTKSMDTYLNLPNANSKYK
;
A
#
# COMPACT_ATOMS: atom_id res chain seq x y z
N SER A 1 12.14 15.01 20.58
CA SER A 1 11.09 14.61 21.25
C SER A 1 10.36 13.50 20.58
N GLY A 2 9.42 13.01 21.24
CA GLY A 2 8.84 11.79 20.80
C GLY A 2 8.10 11.88 19.51
N GLU A 3 7.60 13.00 19.22
CA GLU A 3 6.81 13.05 18.08
C GLU A 3 7.57 12.83 16.89
N LYS A 4 8.83 13.06 16.92
CA LYS A 4 9.48 12.81 15.76
C LYS A 4 9.73 11.47 15.51
N THR A 5 9.31 10.59 16.28
CA THR A 5 9.57 9.22 16.01
C THR A 5 8.49 8.55 15.27
N PHE A 6 7.50 9.27 14.69
CA PHE A 6 6.50 8.57 13.94
C PHE A 6 7.18 7.80 12.84
N CYS A 7 8.00 8.38 12.06
CA CYS A 7 8.65 7.70 10.96
C CYS A 7 9.82 8.54 10.53
N THR A 8 10.97 7.94 10.43
CA THR A 8 12.13 8.67 10.02
C THR A 8 12.53 8.24 8.66
N VAL A 9 12.42 9.13 7.69
CA VAL A 9 12.88 8.81 6.40
C VAL A 9 13.98 9.69 6.02
N GLU A 10 14.76 10.24 6.97
CA GLU A 10 15.69 11.05 6.62
C GLU A 10 16.86 10.43 6.20
N THR A 11 17.81 11.08 5.92
CA THR A 11 18.93 10.56 5.34
C THR A 11 19.52 9.55 6.09
N PRO A 12 20.29 8.79 5.49
CA PRO A 12 20.72 7.66 6.12
C PRO A 12 21.70 7.84 7.16
N LYS A 13 22.08 8.98 7.53
CA LYS A 13 23.07 9.03 8.44
C LYS A 13 22.70 8.45 9.67
N VAL A 14 21.86 8.82 10.31
CA VAL A 14 21.60 8.28 11.45
C VAL A 14 20.35 8.33 11.68
N TYR A 15 19.67 7.47 11.71
CA TYR A 15 18.42 7.61 12.08
C TYR A 15 18.14 6.54 12.82
N GLN A 16 17.23 6.59 13.66
CA GLN A 16 16.81 5.51 14.29
C GLN A 16 15.82 4.92 13.65
N ILE A 17 15.88 3.71 13.64
CA ILE A 17 14.86 2.99 13.25
C ILE A 17 14.06 2.83 14.33
N PHE A 18 13.04 3.37 14.51
CA PHE A 18 12.27 3.13 15.60
C PHE A 18 11.25 2.16 15.29
N THR A 19 10.81 1.42 16.23
CA THR A 19 9.78 0.53 16.06
C THR A 19 8.79 0.85 17.05
N THR A 20 7.62 1.12 16.72
CA THR A 20 6.59 1.35 17.67
C THR A 20 5.56 0.30 17.46
N ASP A 21 4.81 0.01 18.48
CA ASP A 21 3.82 -1.02 18.37
C ASP A 21 2.75 -0.70 17.35
N ASN A 22 2.57 0.55 16.99
CA ASN A 22 1.56 0.88 16.00
C ASN A 22 2.13 1.15 14.63
N MET A 23 3.39 0.82 14.40
CA MET A 23 3.94 0.92 13.06
C MET A 23 3.39 -0.21 12.23
N LEU A 24 2.75 0.12 11.12
CA LEU A 24 2.16 -0.86 10.24
C LEU A 24 3.11 -1.31 9.14
N TRP A 25 3.89 -0.42 8.59
CA TRP A 25 4.69 -0.78 7.42
C TRP A 25 5.71 0.31 7.13
N THR A 26 6.80 -0.06 6.57
CA THR A 26 7.80 0.89 6.10
C THR A 26 8.45 0.30 4.85
N GLY A 27 8.78 1.15 3.91
CA GLY A 27 9.43 0.70 2.69
C GLY A 27 9.30 1.75 1.60
N GLY A 28 9.52 1.31 0.37
CA GLY A 28 9.45 2.20 -0.77
C GLY A 28 9.29 1.42 -2.05
N ASN A 29 9.37 2.11 -3.17
CA ASN A 29 9.29 1.44 -4.46
C ASN A 29 10.42 1.92 -5.37
N GLY A 30 10.37 1.50 -6.62
CA GLY A 30 11.47 1.76 -7.55
C GLY A 30 11.62 3.19 -7.98
N THR A 31 10.68 4.07 -7.65
CA THR A 31 10.78 5.47 -8.06
C THR A 31 11.56 6.33 -7.09
N GLY A 32 11.84 5.82 -5.91
CA GLY A 32 12.41 6.63 -4.84
C GLY A 32 11.39 7.02 -3.79
N LEU A 33 10.10 6.83 -4.07
CA LEU A 33 9.05 7.04 -3.08
C LEU A 33 9.29 6.09 -1.91
N SER A 34 9.42 6.62 -0.70
CA SER A 34 9.61 5.78 0.47
C SER A 34 8.91 6.41 1.66
N TYR A 35 8.29 5.59 2.47
CA TYR A 35 7.44 6.10 3.54
C TYR A 35 7.18 5.04 4.57
N CYS A 36 6.57 5.46 5.66
CA CYS A 36 6.08 4.50 6.62
C CYS A 36 4.64 4.80 6.94
N LEU A 37 3.96 3.80 7.44
CA LEU A 37 2.53 3.87 7.76
C LEU A 37 2.33 3.54 9.22
N LYS A 38 1.42 4.26 9.87
CA LYS A 38 1.02 3.88 11.21
C LYS A 38 -0.39 4.41 11.42
N TYR A 39 -1.10 3.86 12.41
CA TYR A 39 -2.43 4.35 12.68
C TYR A 39 -2.37 5.76 13.26
N ALA A 40 -3.31 6.58 12.87
CA ALA A 40 -3.48 7.89 13.48
C ALA A 40 -4.02 7.74 14.89
N ASP A 41 -3.77 8.74 15.73
CA ASP A 41 -4.25 8.67 17.11
C ASP A 41 -5.76 8.61 17.20
N ASP A 42 -6.46 9.18 16.23
CA ASP A 42 -7.92 9.18 16.23
C ASP A 42 -8.51 8.04 15.40
N SER A 43 -7.69 7.07 15.01
CA SER A 43 -8.20 5.90 14.28
C SER A 43 -9.06 5.05 15.22
N THR A 44 -10.15 4.52 14.70
CA THR A 44 -10.99 3.60 15.47
C THR A 44 -11.27 2.38 14.61
N ASP A 45 -11.80 1.34 15.23
CA ASP A 45 -12.13 0.14 14.47
C ASP A 45 -13.20 0.42 13.43
N GLU A 46 -14.13 1.31 13.71
CA GLU A 46 -15.19 1.64 12.78
C GLU A 46 -14.71 2.59 11.69
N ASN A 47 -13.73 3.41 12.00
CA ASN A 47 -13.20 4.36 11.03
C ASN A 47 -11.68 4.36 11.13
N PRO A 48 -11.03 3.36 10.55
CA PRO A 48 -9.57 3.30 10.63
C PRO A 48 -8.92 4.39 9.79
N VAL A 49 -7.93 5.02 10.37
CA VAL A 49 -7.18 6.11 9.70
C VAL A 49 -5.71 5.80 9.82
N VAL A 50 -5.02 5.82 8.69
CA VAL A 50 -3.59 5.54 8.64
C VAL A 50 -2.87 6.80 8.20
N LEU A 51 -1.76 7.10 8.85
CA LEU A 51 -0.90 8.20 8.45
C LEU A 51 0.25 7.65 7.65
N ALA A 52 0.54 8.27 6.51
CA ALA A 52 1.68 7.95 5.69
C ALA A 52 2.63 9.13 5.71
N LYS A 53 3.89 8.89 6.01
CA LYS A 53 4.86 9.98 6.08
C LYS A 53 6.16 9.52 5.46
N GLY A 54 6.73 10.32 4.61
CA GLY A 54 7.96 9.94 3.96
C GLY A 54 8.41 10.96 2.95
N VAL A 55 9.06 10.49 1.88
CA VAL A 55 9.50 11.34 0.79
C VAL A 55 8.96 10.77 -0.52
N ASP A 56 8.60 11.67 -1.42
CA ASP A 56 8.05 11.25 -2.70
C ASP A 56 9.17 10.92 -3.69
N GLU A 57 8.80 10.62 -4.91
CA GLU A 57 9.77 10.23 -5.93
C GLU A 57 10.73 11.36 -6.32
N ASN A 58 10.44 12.56 -5.91
CA ASN A 58 11.32 13.70 -6.18
C ASN A 58 12.11 14.10 -4.93
N GLY A 59 12.05 13.30 -3.88
CA GLY A 59 12.78 13.61 -2.66
C GLY A 59 12.07 14.61 -1.76
N LYS A 60 10.81 14.95 -2.04
CA LYS A 60 10.11 15.94 -1.26
C LYS A 60 9.34 15.27 -0.14
N GLU A 61 9.41 15.80 1.05
CA GLU A 61 8.69 15.23 2.18
C GLU A 61 7.19 15.37 2.03
N PHE A 62 6.46 14.40 2.51
CA PHE A 62 5.02 14.45 2.49
C PHE A 62 4.43 13.77 3.72
N GLU A 63 3.18 14.09 3.99
CA GLU A 63 2.43 13.42 5.02
C GLU A 63 0.98 13.37 4.56
N GLN A 64 0.34 12.23 4.65
CA GLN A 64 -1.04 12.05 4.19
C GLN A 64 -1.83 11.25 5.19
N ARG A 65 -3.11 11.56 5.31
CA ARG A 65 -4.04 10.76 6.09
C ARG A 65 -4.82 9.90 5.12
N ILE A 66 -4.93 8.64 5.42
CA ILE A 66 -5.64 7.72 4.55
C ILE A 66 -6.79 7.13 5.35
N TYR A 67 -8.00 7.38 4.87
CA TYR A 67 -9.19 6.86 5.49
C TYR A 67 -9.48 5.52 4.84
N ILE A 68 -9.23 4.45 5.58
CA ILE A 68 -9.27 3.10 5.03
C ILE A 68 -10.62 2.81 4.36
N ASN A 69 -11.72 3.24 5.00
CA ASN A 69 -13.03 2.94 4.46
C ASN A 69 -13.32 3.68 3.15
N ASP A 70 -12.52 4.66 2.80
CA ASP A 70 -12.75 5.43 1.58
C ASP A 70 -11.84 5.02 0.43
N VAL A 71 -10.92 4.12 0.65
CA VAL A 71 -10.01 3.70 -0.41
C VAL A 71 -10.75 2.80 -1.39
N ASN A 72 -10.64 3.13 -2.67
CA ASN A 72 -11.26 2.35 -3.73
C ASN A 72 -10.16 1.75 -4.61
N PRO A 73 -9.96 0.44 -4.59
CA PRO A 73 -8.89 -0.17 -5.39
C PRO A 73 -8.98 0.10 -6.89
N SER A 74 -10.15 0.49 -7.39
CA SER A 74 -10.28 0.86 -8.79
C SER A 74 -9.86 2.28 -9.07
N ASN A 75 -9.50 3.05 -8.05
CA ASN A 75 -9.04 4.41 -8.25
C ASN A 75 -8.22 4.81 -7.02
N ALA A 76 -7.00 4.36 -6.96
CA ALA A 76 -6.19 4.51 -5.76
C ALA A 76 -4.74 4.84 -6.08
N THR A 77 -4.07 5.43 -5.10
CA THR A 77 -2.62 5.60 -5.17
C THR A 77 -1.97 4.37 -4.56
N VAL A 78 -0.66 4.21 -4.82
CA VAL A 78 0.06 3.07 -4.26
C VAL A 78 0.09 3.16 -2.73
N VAL A 79 0.16 4.36 -2.17
CA VAL A 79 0.19 4.52 -0.72
C VAL A 79 -1.15 4.09 -0.12
N GLU A 80 -2.25 4.43 -0.78
CA GLU A 80 -3.58 4.00 -0.32
C GLU A 80 -3.70 2.47 -0.36
N MET A 81 -3.22 1.85 -1.43
CA MET A 81 -3.30 0.39 -1.53
C MET A 81 -2.39 -0.29 -0.52
N ARG A 82 -1.23 0.30 -0.24
CA ARG A 82 -0.34 -0.26 0.78
C ARG A 82 -0.98 -0.16 2.17
N ALA A 83 -1.73 0.91 2.41
CA ALA A 83 -2.44 1.05 3.68
C ALA A 83 -3.52 -0.03 3.81
N LEU A 84 -4.23 -0.35 2.72
CA LEU A 84 -5.19 -1.45 2.76
C LEU A 84 -4.49 -2.78 3.02
N GLU A 85 -3.38 -3.03 2.33
CA GLU A 85 -2.64 -4.27 2.50
C GLU A 85 -2.21 -4.44 3.96
N ALA A 86 -1.71 -3.38 4.56
CA ALA A 86 -1.21 -3.46 5.92
C ALA A 86 -2.34 -3.58 6.94
N HIS A 87 -3.42 -2.83 6.75
CA HIS A 87 -4.52 -2.84 7.69
C HIS A 87 -5.24 -4.18 7.69
N TYR A 88 -5.52 -4.73 6.52
CA TYR A 88 -6.25 -5.99 6.41
C TYR A 88 -5.33 -7.20 6.42
N LYS A 89 -4.02 -6.96 6.50
CA LYS A 89 -3.03 -8.05 6.55
C LYS A 89 -3.19 -8.98 5.36
N VAL A 90 -3.29 -8.38 4.18
CA VAL A 90 -3.44 -9.15 2.95
C VAL A 90 -2.18 -9.98 2.72
N GLU A 91 -2.37 -11.22 2.36
CA GLU A 91 -1.24 -12.13 2.16
C GLU A 91 -0.36 -11.63 1.03
N LYS A 92 0.95 -11.58 1.26
CA LYS A 92 1.88 -11.04 0.30
C LYS A 92 2.53 -12.16 -0.49
N GLN A 93 2.65 -11.96 -1.80
CA GLN A 93 3.27 -12.96 -2.63
C GLN A 93 4.77 -12.94 -2.41
N GLY A 94 5.35 -14.08 -2.13
CA GLY A 94 6.77 -14.14 -1.85
C GLY A 94 7.18 -13.38 -0.60
N GLY A 95 6.22 -12.98 0.21
CA GLY A 95 6.54 -12.27 1.44
C GLY A 95 6.77 -10.78 1.27
N PHE A 96 6.65 -10.26 0.04
CA PHE A 96 6.97 -8.87 -0.20
C PHE A 96 5.76 -7.98 -0.43
N THR A 97 4.85 -8.39 -1.26
CA THR A 97 3.72 -7.52 -1.58
C THR A 97 2.59 -8.32 -2.19
N SER A 98 1.37 -7.84 -2.01
CA SER A 98 0.22 -8.38 -2.71
C SER A 98 -0.18 -7.49 -3.88
N LEU A 99 0.59 -6.42 -4.16
CA LEU A 99 0.23 -5.46 -5.20
C LEU A 99 0.89 -5.84 -6.52
N PRO A 100 0.30 -5.44 -7.64
CA PRO A 100 0.90 -5.73 -8.94
C PRO A 100 2.26 -5.10 -9.08
N LEU A 101 3.12 -5.68 -9.91
CA LEU A 101 4.48 -5.17 -10.08
C LEU A 101 4.50 -3.75 -10.59
N GLU A 102 3.50 -3.34 -11.34
CA GLU A 102 3.46 -1.97 -11.84
C GLU A 102 3.40 -0.94 -10.72
N ALA A 103 2.97 -1.33 -9.54
CA ALA A 103 2.97 -0.42 -8.40
C ALA A 103 4.38 0.08 -8.07
N GLY A 104 5.40 -0.68 -8.46
CA GLY A 104 6.78 -0.27 -8.23
C GLY A 104 7.20 0.94 -9.04
N ASN A 105 6.42 1.32 -10.05
CA ASN A 105 6.74 2.46 -10.88
C ASN A 105 5.83 3.66 -10.65
N MET A 106 4.99 3.61 -9.63
CA MET A 106 4.04 4.68 -9.38
C MET A 106 4.62 5.70 -8.40
N GLY A 107 4.46 6.97 -8.71
CA GLY A 107 4.80 8.04 -7.78
C GLY A 107 3.70 8.27 -6.77
N LEU A 108 3.92 9.19 -5.86
CA LEU A 108 3.01 9.42 -4.75
C LEU A 108 1.60 9.76 -5.19
N ASN A 109 1.47 10.59 -6.20
CA ASN A 109 0.14 11.07 -6.62
C ASN A 109 -0.44 10.34 -7.83
N ASP A 110 0.22 9.30 -8.30
CA ASP A 110 -0.31 8.51 -9.40
C ASP A 110 -1.49 7.71 -8.91
N ARG A 111 -2.62 7.86 -9.60
CA ARG A 111 -3.84 7.18 -9.21
C ARG A 111 -4.22 6.25 -10.34
N ARG A 112 -4.49 5.01 -10.05
CA ARG A 112 -4.79 4.02 -11.07
C ARG A 112 -5.84 3.04 -10.62
N ASP A 113 -6.35 2.29 -11.57
CA ASP A 113 -7.28 1.21 -11.32
C ASP A 113 -6.48 -0.05 -11.06
N PHE A 114 -6.27 -0.39 -9.80
CA PHE A 114 -5.46 -1.54 -9.44
C PHE A 114 -6.14 -2.86 -9.84
N ILE A 115 -7.47 -2.88 -9.90
CA ILE A 115 -8.15 -4.09 -10.33
C ILE A 115 -7.83 -4.38 -11.80
N SER A 116 -7.79 -3.35 -12.64
CA SER A 116 -7.39 -3.52 -14.03
C SER A 116 -5.93 -3.96 -14.14
N MET A 117 -5.07 -3.44 -13.27
CA MET A 117 -3.67 -3.85 -13.27
C MET A 117 -3.52 -5.32 -12.90
N PHE A 118 -4.29 -5.79 -11.92
CA PHE A 118 -4.29 -7.21 -11.58
C PHE A 118 -4.75 -8.05 -12.77
N LYS A 119 -5.85 -7.65 -13.41
CA LYS A 119 -6.38 -8.41 -14.53
C LYS A 119 -5.37 -8.52 -15.66
N LYS A 120 -4.66 -7.43 -15.93
CA LYS A 120 -3.66 -7.46 -16.98
C LYS A 120 -2.50 -8.38 -16.63
N SER A 121 -2.03 -8.32 -15.40
CA SER A 121 -0.94 -9.19 -14.96
C SER A 121 -1.35 -10.67 -15.05
N ILE A 122 -2.58 -10.96 -14.62
CA ILE A 122 -3.09 -12.33 -14.67
C ILE A 122 -3.18 -12.81 -16.12
N GLU A 123 -3.66 -11.96 -17.01
CA GLU A 123 -3.78 -12.32 -18.40
C GLU A 123 -2.41 -12.56 -19.02
N ASP A 124 -1.45 -11.71 -18.74
CA ASP A 124 -0.10 -11.85 -19.28
C ASP A 124 0.56 -13.13 -18.76
N LEU A 125 0.38 -13.45 -17.49
CA LEU A 125 0.94 -14.68 -16.94
C LEU A 125 0.29 -15.92 -17.55
N ASN A 126 -1.00 -15.87 -17.80
CA ASN A 126 -1.67 -16.98 -18.46
C ASN A 126 -1.16 -17.17 -19.87
N LYS A 127 -0.89 -16.09 -20.59
CA LYS A 127 -0.35 -16.20 -21.93
C LYS A 127 1.05 -16.79 -21.94
N LEU A 128 1.79 -16.60 -20.85
CA LEU A 128 3.11 -17.17 -20.72
C LEU A 128 3.09 -18.57 -20.14
N GLY A 129 1.91 -19.11 -19.88
CA GLY A 129 1.81 -20.44 -19.31
C GLY A 129 2.15 -20.49 -17.82
N ARG A 130 2.29 -19.34 -17.16
CA ARG A 130 2.62 -19.32 -15.75
C ARG A 130 1.37 -19.31 -14.90
N PHE A 131 0.64 -20.43 -14.99
CA PHE A 131 -0.64 -20.53 -14.31
C PHE A 131 -0.50 -20.53 -12.79
N ASP A 132 0.64 -20.98 -12.29
CA ASP A 132 0.92 -20.94 -10.86
C ASP A 132 0.92 -19.51 -10.32
N LEU A 133 1.64 -18.62 -11.01
CA LEU A 133 1.68 -17.22 -10.59
C LEU A 133 0.38 -16.51 -10.88
N SER A 134 -0.26 -16.83 -11.99
CA SER A 134 -1.55 -16.27 -12.33
C SER A 134 -2.56 -16.56 -11.23
N LEU A 135 -2.55 -17.76 -10.68
CA LEU A 135 -3.47 -18.11 -9.63
C LEU A 135 -3.20 -17.29 -8.36
N LEU A 136 -1.94 -17.10 -8.02
CA LEU A 136 -1.59 -16.30 -6.85
C LEU A 136 -2.08 -14.85 -6.99
N TRP A 137 -1.90 -14.27 -8.17
CA TRP A 137 -2.35 -12.90 -8.38
C TRP A 137 -3.87 -12.80 -8.45
N THR A 138 -4.53 -13.86 -8.92
CA THR A 138 -6.00 -13.91 -8.88
C THR A 138 -6.48 -13.89 -7.43
N LYS A 139 -5.79 -14.63 -6.55
CA LYS A 139 -6.18 -14.63 -5.14
C LYS A 139 -5.99 -13.26 -4.51
N SER A 140 -4.91 -12.56 -4.84
CA SER A 140 -4.69 -11.21 -4.32
C SER A 140 -5.79 -10.26 -4.81
N MET A 141 -6.11 -10.32 -6.10
CA MET A 141 -7.16 -9.47 -6.66
C MET A 141 -8.49 -9.73 -5.96
N ASP A 142 -8.83 -11.01 -5.78
CA ASP A 142 -10.09 -11.37 -5.14
C ASP A 142 -10.14 -10.87 -3.71
N THR A 143 -9.03 -10.89 -3.01
CA THR A 143 -8.98 -10.38 -1.66
C THR A 143 -9.37 -8.90 -1.63
N TYR A 144 -8.79 -8.10 -2.54
CA TYR A 144 -9.12 -6.68 -2.58
C TYR A 144 -10.56 -6.43 -3.02
N LEU A 145 -11.08 -7.26 -3.92
CA LEU A 145 -12.47 -7.09 -4.34
C LEU A 145 -13.44 -7.43 -3.22
N ASN A 146 -13.03 -8.25 -2.26
CA ASN A 146 -13.90 -8.67 -1.19
C ASN A 146 -13.68 -7.95 0.13
N LEU A 147 -12.86 -6.91 0.16
CA LEU A 147 -12.70 -6.13 1.38
C LEU A 147 -13.99 -5.37 1.68
N PRO A 148 -14.30 -5.12 2.93
CA PRO A 148 -15.57 -4.50 3.28
C PRO A 148 -15.81 -3.16 2.58
N ASN A 149 -14.79 -2.29 2.53
CA ASN A 149 -14.97 -1.01 1.89
C ASN A 149 -15.07 -1.15 0.37
N ALA A 150 -14.34 -2.07 -0.22
CA ALA A 150 -14.41 -2.28 -1.65
C ALA A 150 -15.79 -2.80 -2.02
N ASN A 151 -16.32 -3.74 -1.25
CA ASN A 151 -17.64 -4.26 -1.54
C ASN A 151 -18.70 -3.19 -1.54
N SER A 152 -18.62 -2.23 -0.63
CA SER A 152 -19.61 -1.18 -0.60
C SER A 152 -19.50 -0.28 -1.83
N LYS A 153 -18.36 -0.24 -2.48
CA LYS A 153 -18.20 0.57 -3.68
C LYS A 153 -18.69 -0.12 -4.93
N TYR A 154 -18.75 -1.45 -4.90
CA TYR A 154 -19.10 -2.18 -6.10
C TYR A 154 -20.50 -2.74 -6.07
N LYS A 155 -21.25 -2.44 -5.07
CA LYS A 155 -22.62 -2.94 -5.00
C LYS A 155 -23.61 -2.03 -5.66
#